data_e69d77513b46490244c5777760249109
#
_entry.id   e69d77513b46490244c5777760249109
#
_cell.length_a   1.000
_cell.length_b   1.000
_cell.length_c   1.000
_cell.angle_alpha   90.00
_cell.angle_beta   90.00
_cell.angle_gamma   90.00
#
_symmetry.space_group_name_H-M   'P 1'
#
loop_
_entity.id
_entity.type
_entity.pdbx_description
1 polymer ?
#
loop_
_entity_poly.entity_id
_entity_poly.type
_entity_poly.pdbx_seq_one_letter_code
_entity_poly.pdbx_strand_id
1 'polypeptide(L)'
;LNIKGKKVGVEYEAYGMTGRNALKLNKSLENYCEVVDHSELVTKHRVIKSTEEIIYVKRAAELADNALDEVWKHTKAGASEAKILAEMQKVIFEGGGDYPANEFIIGSGHNALLCRYQAEKRSLSNTDQLSIEWAGTYKHYHSALFRTILIGKTNPKHIKMYEACFEALTSCEE
;
A
#
# COMPACT_ATOMS: atom_id res chain seq x y z
N LEU A 1 -5.70 -31.47 -15.87
CA LEU A 1 -4.95 -31.96 -14.72
C LEU A 1 -5.59 -33.26 -14.22
N ASN A 2 -4.82 -34.37 -14.15
CA ASN A 2 -5.34 -35.63 -13.58
C ASN A 2 -5.14 -35.61 -12.06
N ILE A 3 -6.16 -35.13 -11.32
CA ILE A 3 -6.16 -35.00 -9.85
C ILE A 3 -7.07 -36.01 -9.16
N LYS A 4 -7.70 -36.92 -9.91
CA LYS A 4 -8.58 -37.97 -9.35
C LYS A 4 -7.83 -38.82 -8.33
N GLY A 5 -8.39 -38.95 -7.14
CA GLY A 5 -7.81 -39.72 -6.03
C GLY A 5 -6.54 -39.15 -5.42
N LYS A 6 -6.13 -37.93 -5.82
CA LYS A 6 -4.95 -37.23 -5.26
C LYS A 6 -5.35 -36.32 -4.13
N LYS A 7 -4.35 -35.94 -3.32
CA LYS A 7 -4.45 -34.86 -2.32
C LYS A 7 -4.18 -33.52 -3.00
N VAL A 8 -5.10 -32.57 -2.85
CA VAL A 8 -5.06 -31.24 -3.48
C VAL A 8 -5.14 -30.16 -2.41
N GLY A 9 -4.13 -29.31 -2.35
CA GLY A 9 -4.11 -28.15 -1.46
C GLY A 9 -4.96 -27.01 -2.03
N VAL A 10 -5.73 -26.37 -1.17
CA VAL A 10 -6.54 -25.18 -1.50
C VAL A 10 -6.22 -24.05 -0.54
N GLU A 11 -6.02 -22.86 -1.10
CA GLU A 11 -5.85 -21.62 -0.31
C GLU A 11 -7.20 -20.95 -0.09
N TYR A 12 -7.81 -21.20 1.07
CA TYR A 12 -9.11 -20.61 1.42
C TYR A 12 -9.04 -19.14 1.84
N GLU A 13 -7.87 -18.63 2.20
CA GLU A 13 -7.63 -17.22 2.54
C GLU A 13 -7.23 -16.35 1.33
N ALA A 14 -7.20 -16.94 0.13
CA ALA A 14 -6.93 -16.16 -1.08
C ALA A 14 -7.96 -15.03 -1.25
N TYR A 15 -7.50 -13.81 -1.56
CA TYR A 15 -8.33 -12.60 -1.64
C TYR A 15 -9.60 -12.74 -2.48
N GLY A 16 -9.56 -13.53 -3.56
CA GLY A 16 -10.72 -13.79 -4.42
C GLY A 16 -11.60 -14.97 -4.00
N MET A 17 -11.25 -15.70 -2.94
CA MET A 17 -11.99 -16.86 -2.46
C MET A 17 -13.13 -16.43 -1.54
N THR A 18 -14.32 -16.26 -2.10
CA THR A 18 -15.52 -16.04 -1.27
C THR A 18 -15.98 -17.35 -0.60
N GLY A 19 -16.67 -17.26 0.54
CA GLY A 19 -17.25 -18.43 1.20
C GLY A 19 -18.11 -19.27 0.25
N ARG A 20 -18.89 -18.64 -0.64
CA ARG A 20 -19.69 -19.32 -1.67
C ARG A 20 -18.81 -20.11 -2.65
N ASN A 21 -17.69 -19.53 -3.10
CA ASN A 21 -16.77 -20.20 -4.02
C ASN A 21 -16.08 -21.38 -3.35
N ALA A 22 -15.67 -21.24 -2.09
CA ALA A 22 -15.07 -22.31 -1.30
C ALA A 22 -16.04 -23.52 -1.16
N LEU A 23 -17.28 -23.26 -0.78
CA LEU A 23 -18.32 -24.30 -0.67
C LEU A 23 -18.59 -25.00 -2.03
N LYS A 24 -18.68 -24.21 -3.11
CA LYS A 24 -18.87 -24.74 -4.46
C LYS A 24 -17.68 -25.61 -4.91
N LEU A 25 -16.45 -25.14 -4.64
CA LEU A 25 -15.23 -25.88 -4.96
C LEU A 25 -15.21 -27.23 -4.23
N ASN A 26 -15.41 -27.23 -2.91
CA ASN A 26 -15.39 -28.44 -2.09
C ASN A 26 -16.44 -29.46 -2.56
N LYS A 27 -17.66 -28.97 -2.80
CA LYS A 27 -18.74 -29.83 -3.33
C LYS A 27 -18.41 -30.43 -4.70
N SER A 28 -17.74 -29.66 -5.58
CA SER A 28 -17.39 -30.15 -6.93
C SER A 28 -16.25 -31.17 -6.92
N LEU A 29 -15.42 -31.16 -5.88
CA LEU A 29 -14.30 -32.09 -5.71
C LEU A 29 -14.62 -33.26 -4.79
N GLU A 30 -15.80 -33.26 -4.17
CA GLU A 30 -16.26 -34.33 -3.30
C GLU A 30 -16.24 -35.71 -4.05
N ASN A 31 -15.68 -36.70 -3.41
CA ASN A 31 -15.48 -38.06 -4.00
C ASN A 31 -14.58 -38.09 -5.26
N TYR A 32 -13.96 -36.99 -5.65
CA TYR A 32 -13.03 -36.93 -6.78
C TYR A 32 -11.57 -36.88 -6.34
N CYS A 33 -11.26 -36.07 -5.33
CA CYS A 33 -9.93 -35.95 -4.71
C CYS A 33 -10.04 -35.57 -3.22
N GLU A 34 -8.96 -35.76 -2.47
CA GLU A 34 -8.86 -35.29 -1.09
C GLU A 34 -8.49 -33.80 -1.09
N VAL A 35 -9.40 -32.91 -0.63
CA VAL A 35 -9.12 -31.48 -0.49
C VAL A 35 -8.55 -31.20 0.90
N VAL A 36 -7.41 -30.52 0.97
CA VAL A 36 -6.76 -30.11 2.23
C VAL A 36 -6.54 -28.61 2.23
N ASP A 37 -6.62 -28.02 3.41
CA ASP A 37 -6.33 -26.58 3.59
C ASP A 37 -4.82 -26.34 3.51
N HIS A 38 -4.43 -25.46 2.58
CA HIS A 38 -3.07 -24.96 2.41
C HIS A 38 -3.05 -23.42 2.27
N SER A 39 -3.89 -22.74 3.02
CA SER A 39 -4.10 -21.28 2.95
C SER A 39 -2.83 -20.44 3.10
N GLU A 40 -1.79 -20.96 3.77
CA GLU A 40 -0.54 -20.23 3.96
C GLU A 40 0.59 -20.59 2.96
N LEU A 41 0.35 -21.53 2.04
CA LEU A 41 1.44 -22.08 1.21
C LEU A 41 2.14 -21.01 0.37
N VAL A 42 1.37 -20.23 -0.39
CA VAL A 42 1.93 -19.17 -1.25
C VAL A 42 2.52 -18.04 -0.40
N THR A 43 1.86 -17.67 0.70
CA THR A 43 2.35 -16.65 1.64
C THR A 43 3.73 -17.03 2.20
N LYS A 44 3.91 -18.26 2.65
CA LYS A 44 5.22 -18.76 3.15
C LYS A 44 6.31 -18.69 2.08
N HIS A 45 6.00 -19.03 0.84
CA HIS A 45 6.97 -18.93 -0.26
C HIS A 45 7.30 -17.48 -0.64
N ARG A 46 6.39 -16.54 -0.43
CA ARG A 46 6.58 -15.13 -0.75
C ARG A 46 7.31 -14.33 0.33
N VAL A 47 7.41 -14.83 1.56
CA VAL A 47 8.07 -14.10 2.67
C VAL A 47 9.55 -13.88 2.39
N ILE A 48 10.27 -14.91 1.94
CA ILE A 48 11.70 -14.82 1.62
C ILE A 48 11.85 -14.54 0.13
N LYS A 49 12.46 -13.38 -0.20
CA LYS A 49 12.66 -12.93 -1.58
C LYS A 49 13.96 -13.49 -2.15
N SER A 50 13.93 -13.88 -3.43
CA SER A 50 15.13 -14.18 -4.20
C SER A 50 15.96 -12.91 -4.48
N THR A 51 17.15 -13.09 -5.02
CA THR A 51 18.01 -11.96 -5.44
C THR A 51 17.33 -11.11 -6.52
N GLU A 52 16.65 -11.74 -7.47
CA GLU A 52 15.90 -11.06 -8.54
C GLU A 52 14.72 -10.28 -7.99
N GLU A 53 13.97 -10.87 -7.07
CA GLU A 53 12.85 -10.19 -6.40
C GLU A 53 13.31 -8.96 -5.61
N ILE A 54 14.46 -9.04 -4.94
CA ILE A 54 15.06 -7.89 -4.23
C ILE A 54 15.40 -6.75 -5.19
N ILE A 55 15.84 -7.04 -6.42
CA ILE A 55 16.05 -6.00 -7.45
C ILE A 55 14.75 -5.28 -7.76
N TYR A 56 13.63 -6.00 -7.88
CA TYR A 56 12.32 -5.40 -8.14
C TYR A 56 11.82 -4.57 -6.95
N VAL A 57 12.01 -5.06 -5.72
CA VAL A 57 11.68 -4.31 -4.50
C VAL A 57 12.48 -2.99 -4.41
N LYS A 58 13.79 -3.03 -4.70
CA LYS A 58 14.63 -1.82 -4.74
C LYS A 58 14.16 -0.83 -5.80
N ARG A 59 13.80 -1.33 -7.01
CA ARG A 59 13.24 -0.46 -8.04
C ARG A 59 11.90 0.16 -7.62
N ALA A 60 11.04 -0.60 -6.95
CA ALA A 60 9.80 -0.08 -6.38
C ALA A 60 10.07 1.00 -5.32
N ALA A 61 11.12 0.84 -4.49
CA ALA A 61 11.52 1.84 -3.50
C ALA A 61 12.00 3.15 -4.16
N GLU A 62 12.83 3.07 -5.21
CA GLU A 62 13.25 4.25 -5.99
C GLU A 62 12.04 5.02 -6.56
N LEU A 63 11.03 4.30 -7.07
CA LEU A 63 9.81 4.93 -7.57
C LEU A 63 8.99 5.58 -6.45
N ALA A 64 8.97 4.99 -5.26
CA ALA A 64 8.31 5.57 -4.10
C ALA A 64 9.02 6.85 -3.64
N ASP A 65 10.36 6.88 -3.63
CA ASP A 65 11.16 8.04 -3.28
C ASP A 65 10.97 9.16 -4.31
N ASN A 66 10.99 8.87 -5.61
CA ASN A 66 10.70 9.84 -6.66
C ASN A 66 9.29 10.47 -6.51
N ALA A 67 8.29 9.67 -6.09
CA ALA A 67 6.97 10.19 -5.80
C ALA A 67 6.97 11.11 -4.56
N LEU A 68 7.79 10.82 -3.54
CA LEU A 68 7.96 11.70 -2.39
C LEU A 68 8.56 13.05 -2.78
N ASP A 69 9.53 13.07 -3.70
CA ASP A 69 10.10 14.31 -4.22
C ASP A 69 9.03 15.20 -4.88
N GLU A 70 8.10 14.61 -5.63
CA GLU A 70 6.97 15.36 -6.20
C GLU A 70 6.02 15.89 -5.10
N VAL A 71 5.81 15.12 -4.03
CA VAL A 71 5.05 15.62 -2.88
C VAL A 71 5.70 16.89 -2.31
N TRP A 72 7.00 16.87 -2.06
CA TRP A 72 7.73 18.02 -1.53
C TRP A 72 7.68 19.25 -2.46
N LYS A 73 7.80 19.04 -3.77
CA LYS A 73 7.72 20.12 -4.77
C LYS A 73 6.34 20.81 -4.82
N HIS A 74 5.29 20.02 -4.64
CA HIS A 74 3.92 20.49 -4.88
C HIS A 74 3.15 20.81 -3.60
N THR A 75 3.60 20.37 -2.40
CA THR A 75 2.91 20.61 -1.13
C THR A 75 3.17 22.01 -0.58
N LYS A 76 2.19 22.89 -0.73
CA LYS A 76 2.19 24.26 -0.17
C LYS A 76 0.76 24.76 -0.03
N ALA A 77 0.55 25.82 0.76
CA ALA A 77 -0.75 26.48 0.85
C ALA A 77 -1.28 26.83 -0.55
N GLY A 78 -2.55 26.56 -0.79
CA GLY A 78 -3.23 26.73 -2.07
C GLY A 78 -3.05 25.57 -3.08
N ALA A 79 -2.19 24.60 -2.82
CA ALA A 79 -2.04 23.44 -3.68
C ALA A 79 -3.28 22.50 -3.59
N SER A 80 -3.66 21.90 -4.71
CA SER A 80 -4.73 20.91 -4.76
C SER A 80 -4.22 19.52 -4.38
N GLU A 81 -4.93 18.81 -3.48
CA GLU A 81 -4.67 17.41 -3.15
C GLU A 81 -4.62 16.54 -4.41
N ALA A 82 -5.60 16.71 -5.30
CA ALA A 82 -5.71 15.93 -6.54
C ALA A 82 -4.51 16.18 -7.47
N LYS A 83 -3.96 17.40 -7.51
CA LYS A 83 -2.78 17.70 -8.31
C LYS A 83 -1.53 17.03 -7.73
N ILE A 84 -1.35 17.07 -6.42
CA ILE A 84 -0.23 16.37 -5.75
C ILE A 84 -0.30 14.88 -6.08
N LEU A 85 -1.47 14.27 -5.93
CA LEU A 85 -1.68 12.85 -6.25
C LEU A 85 -1.37 12.52 -7.71
N ALA A 86 -1.80 13.38 -8.65
CA ALA A 86 -1.55 13.18 -10.08
C ALA A 86 -0.05 13.22 -10.43
N GLU A 87 0.73 14.14 -9.83
CA GLU A 87 2.18 14.23 -10.06
C GLU A 87 2.91 13.00 -9.46
N MET A 88 2.48 12.52 -8.31
CA MET A 88 3.01 11.27 -7.73
C MET A 88 2.79 10.06 -8.63
N GLN A 89 1.57 9.86 -9.11
CA GLN A 89 1.24 8.74 -10.00
C GLN A 89 1.99 8.86 -11.33
N LYS A 90 2.07 10.07 -11.88
CA LYS A 90 2.78 10.35 -13.13
C LYS A 90 4.24 9.90 -13.04
N VAL A 91 4.99 10.29 -12.02
CA VAL A 91 6.42 9.96 -11.92
C VAL A 91 6.64 8.46 -11.73
N ILE A 92 5.73 7.75 -11.06
CA ILE A 92 5.80 6.29 -10.94
C ILE A 92 5.61 5.63 -12.30
N PHE A 93 4.58 6.02 -13.07
CA PHE A 93 4.31 5.43 -14.39
C PHE A 93 5.38 5.81 -15.42
N GLU A 94 5.83 7.06 -15.46
CA GLU A 94 6.93 7.49 -16.33
C GLU A 94 8.24 6.78 -16.00
N GLY A 95 8.44 6.40 -14.73
CA GLY A 95 9.55 5.57 -14.26
C GLY A 95 9.43 4.08 -14.60
N GLY A 96 8.38 3.67 -15.29
CA GLY A 96 8.11 2.27 -15.67
C GLY A 96 7.46 1.45 -14.57
N GLY A 97 6.84 2.11 -13.58
CA GLY A 97 6.10 1.46 -12.50
C GLY A 97 4.71 0.95 -12.93
N ASP A 98 4.14 0.12 -12.08
CA ASP A 98 2.82 -0.48 -12.26
C ASP A 98 1.77 0.20 -11.35
N TYR A 99 0.50 -0.17 -11.53
CA TYR A 99 -0.55 0.18 -10.57
C TYR A 99 -0.30 -0.48 -9.22
N PRO A 100 -0.49 0.26 -8.10
CA PRO A 100 -0.42 -0.32 -6.76
C PRO A 100 -1.63 -1.22 -6.47
N ALA A 101 -1.47 -2.13 -5.51
CA ALA A 101 -2.56 -3.01 -5.08
C ALA A 101 -3.72 -2.26 -4.40
N ASN A 102 -3.43 -1.13 -3.74
CA ASN A 102 -4.42 -0.21 -3.18
C ASN A 102 -4.20 1.20 -3.74
N GLU A 103 -5.25 1.98 -3.80
CA GLU A 103 -5.18 3.39 -4.17
C GLU A 103 -4.30 4.17 -3.19
N PHE A 104 -3.68 5.24 -3.68
CA PHE A 104 -2.96 6.18 -2.82
C PHE A 104 -3.95 6.93 -1.93
N ILE A 105 -3.57 7.11 -0.69
CA ILE A 105 -4.33 7.88 0.28
C ILE A 105 -3.72 9.28 0.38
N ILE A 106 -4.53 10.31 0.24
CA ILE A 106 -4.13 11.68 0.45
C ILE A 106 -5.28 12.46 1.08
N GLY A 107 -5.04 13.05 2.24
CA GLY A 107 -6.05 13.85 2.93
C GLY A 107 -5.43 14.96 3.75
N SER A 108 -6.06 16.14 3.76
CA SER A 108 -5.61 17.31 4.51
C SER A 108 -6.66 17.82 5.49
N GLY A 109 -6.23 18.54 6.53
CA GLY A 109 -7.11 19.07 7.57
C GLY A 109 -7.88 17.93 8.28
N HIS A 110 -9.21 18.01 8.33
CA HIS A 110 -10.05 16.98 8.93
C HIS A 110 -9.93 15.63 8.22
N ASN A 111 -9.74 15.64 6.90
CA ASN A 111 -9.67 14.44 6.09
C ASN A 111 -8.36 13.67 6.31
N ALA A 112 -7.32 14.31 6.85
CA ALA A 112 -6.08 13.66 7.26
C ALA A 112 -6.27 12.62 8.39
N LEU A 113 -7.41 12.64 9.07
CA LEU A 113 -7.77 11.67 10.12
C LEU A 113 -8.53 10.44 9.58
N LEU A 114 -8.90 10.45 8.31
CA LEU A 114 -9.69 9.40 7.70
C LEU A 114 -8.77 8.34 7.09
N CYS A 115 -8.88 7.12 7.59
CA CYS A 115 -8.22 5.97 6.98
C CYS A 115 -8.83 5.70 5.60
N ARG A 116 -7.98 5.47 4.60
CA ARG A 116 -8.36 5.21 3.19
C ARG A 116 -9.14 6.35 2.53
N TYR A 117 -8.91 7.59 2.98
CA TYR A 117 -9.45 8.76 2.34
C TYR A 117 -8.74 9.00 0.99
N GLN A 118 -9.51 9.28 -0.03
CA GLN A 118 -9.01 9.64 -1.36
C GLN A 118 -9.05 11.16 -1.56
N ALA A 119 -8.21 11.66 -2.45
CA ALA A 119 -8.16 13.09 -2.75
C ALA A 119 -9.53 13.63 -3.17
N GLU A 120 -9.97 14.69 -2.50
CA GLU A 120 -11.06 15.54 -2.97
C GLU A 120 -10.52 16.71 -3.81
N LYS A 121 -11.43 17.56 -4.24
CA LYS A 121 -11.09 18.85 -4.90
C LYS A 121 -10.74 19.93 -3.86
N ARG A 122 -10.04 19.55 -2.79
CA ARG A 122 -9.65 20.44 -1.72
C ARG A 122 -8.29 21.07 -2.02
N SER A 123 -8.16 22.35 -1.68
CA SER A 123 -6.87 23.05 -1.66
C SER A 123 -6.34 23.14 -0.23
N LEU A 124 -5.05 22.97 -0.06
CA LEU A 124 -4.36 23.01 1.22
C LEU A 124 -4.43 24.42 1.83
N SER A 125 -4.79 24.54 3.09
CA SER A 125 -4.72 25.79 3.84
C SER A 125 -3.32 26.00 4.45
N ASN A 126 -3.06 27.21 4.96
CA ASN A 126 -1.79 27.57 5.60
C ASN A 126 -1.62 27.00 7.02
N THR A 127 -2.56 26.16 7.47
CA THR A 127 -2.55 25.56 8.83
C THR A 127 -2.90 24.08 8.79
N ASP A 128 -2.95 23.49 7.60
CA ASP A 128 -3.28 22.08 7.43
C ASP A 128 -2.10 21.17 7.78
N GLN A 129 -2.43 19.96 8.11
CA GLN A 129 -1.54 18.81 7.90
C GLN A 129 -2.03 18.02 6.68
N LEU A 130 -1.10 17.46 5.95
CA LEU A 130 -1.34 16.54 4.85
C LEU A 130 -0.86 15.16 5.27
N SER A 131 -1.75 14.18 5.35
CA SER A 131 -1.40 12.77 5.50
C SER A 131 -1.46 12.09 4.15
N ILE A 132 -0.43 11.32 3.83
CA ILE A 132 -0.28 10.69 2.54
C ILE A 132 0.32 9.30 2.69
N GLU A 133 -0.29 8.32 2.02
CA GLU A 133 0.18 6.93 1.93
C GLU A 133 0.21 6.51 0.48
N TRP A 134 1.32 5.91 0.05
CA TRP A 134 1.48 5.44 -1.33
C TRP A 134 2.47 4.28 -1.41
N ALA A 135 2.55 3.67 -2.57
CA ALA A 135 3.58 2.71 -2.88
C ALA A 135 4.18 2.96 -4.27
N GLY A 136 5.50 2.91 -4.36
CA GLY A 136 6.14 2.62 -5.62
C GLY A 136 5.90 1.14 -5.94
N THR A 137 5.60 0.84 -7.21
CA THR A 137 5.27 -0.52 -7.64
C THR A 137 6.04 -0.85 -8.92
N TYR A 138 6.74 -1.98 -8.93
CA TYR A 138 7.48 -2.45 -10.10
C TYR A 138 7.38 -3.97 -10.22
N LYS A 139 6.91 -4.50 -11.35
CA LYS A 139 6.65 -5.94 -11.54
C LYS A 139 5.78 -6.53 -10.42
N HIS A 140 4.80 -5.75 -9.96
CA HIS A 140 3.91 -6.04 -8.84
C HIS A 140 4.56 -6.14 -7.46
N TYR A 141 5.87 -5.85 -7.32
CA TYR A 141 6.52 -5.65 -6.03
C TYR A 141 6.29 -4.22 -5.56
N HIS A 142 6.06 -4.05 -4.27
CA HIS A 142 5.68 -2.78 -3.66
C HIS A 142 6.71 -2.31 -2.64
N SER A 143 6.91 -1.00 -2.58
CA SER A 143 7.55 -0.32 -1.47
C SER A 143 6.61 0.79 -0.99
N ALA A 144 5.99 0.57 0.16
CA ALA A 144 4.99 1.49 0.71
C ALA A 144 5.64 2.51 1.65
N LEU A 145 5.15 3.76 1.58
CA LEU A 145 5.55 4.86 2.44
C LEU A 145 4.32 5.59 2.99
N PHE A 146 4.45 6.08 4.21
CA PHE A 146 3.48 6.98 4.82
C PHE A 146 4.21 8.25 5.31
N ARG A 147 3.61 9.42 5.08
CA ARG A 147 4.16 10.71 5.56
C ARG A 147 3.05 11.63 6.03
N THR A 148 3.36 12.42 7.06
CA THR A 148 2.56 13.56 7.48
C THR A 148 3.38 14.83 7.30
N ILE A 149 2.83 15.79 6.56
CA ILE A 149 3.50 17.06 6.22
C ILE A 149 2.69 18.21 6.81
N LEU A 150 3.37 19.08 7.56
CA LEU A 150 2.76 20.27 8.14
C LEU A 150 2.91 21.44 7.16
N ILE A 151 1.82 22.18 6.93
CA ILE A 151 1.76 23.25 5.93
C ILE A 151 1.68 24.60 6.63
N GLY A 152 2.62 25.48 6.31
CA GLY A 152 2.65 26.85 6.81
C GLY A 152 2.83 26.95 8.33
N LYS A 153 1.83 27.50 9.05
CA LYS A 153 1.93 27.71 10.49
C LYS A 153 1.66 26.43 11.27
N THR A 154 2.67 25.90 11.91
CA THR A 154 2.61 24.66 12.67
C THR A 154 1.89 24.83 14.03
N ASN A 155 0.97 23.91 14.34
CA ASN A 155 0.37 23.82 15.67
C ASN A 155 1.35 23.10 16.62
N PRO A 156 1.65 23.65 17.84
CA PRO A 156 2.53 23.00 18.80
C PRO A 156 2.12 21.57 19.20
N LYS A 157 0.81 21.26 19.14
CA LYS A 157 0.34 19.89 19.39
C LYS A 157 0.84 18.90 18.33
N HIS A 158 0.93 19.31 17.07
CA HIS A 158 1.45 18.46 16.00
C HIS A 158 2.93 18.10 16.21
N ILE A 159 3.73 19.06 16.72
CA ILE A 159 5.14 18.79 17.05
C ILE A 159 5.24 17.71 18.13
N LYS A 160 4.47 17.85 19.23
CA LYS A 160 4.46 16.86 20.31
C LYS A 160 4.00 15.46 19.83
N MET A 161 3.02 15.42 18.92
CA MET A 161 2.56 14.16 18.34
C MET A 161 3.65 13.55 17.46
N TYR A 162 4.34 14.36 16.66
CA TYR A 162 5.46 13.90 15.84
C TYR A 162 6.58 13.31 16.72
N GLU A 163 6.98 14.02 17.77
CA GLU A 163 8.02 13.57 18.72
C GLU A 163 7.65 12.21 19.32
N ALA A 164 6.42 12.06 19.82
CA ALA A 164 5.93 10.78 20.37
C ALA A 164 5.92 9.64 19.33
N CYS A 165 5.50 9.92 18.09
CA CYS A 165 5.54 8.94 17.01
C CYS A 165 6.98 8.56 16.62
N PHE A 166 7.88 9.53 16.62
CA PHE A 166 9.29 9.31 16.31
C PHE A 166 9.97 8.44 17.38
N GLU A 167 9.73 8.75 18.65
CA GLU A 167 10.21 7.91 19.77
C GLU A 167 9.69 6.47 19.69
N ALA A 168 8.38 6.30 19.38
CA ALA A 168 7.79 4.99 19.22
C ALA A 168 8.44 4.20 18.07
N LEU A 169 8.67 4.85 16.92
CA LEU A 169 9.34 4.22 15.78
C LEU A 169 10.77 3.79 16.14
N THR A 170 11.55 4.69 16.73
CA THR A 170 12.94 4.41 17.13
C THR A 170 13.01 3.23 18.12
N SER A 171 12.08 3.18 19.09
CA SER A 171 12.01 2.08 20.05
C SER A 171 11.60 0.74 19.43
N CYS A 172 10.97 0.75 18.25
CA CYS A 172 10.65 -0.48 17.51
C CYS A 172 11.83 -0.96 16.64
N GLU A 173 12.78 -0.07 16.32
CA GLU A 173 13.96 -0.38 15.50
C GLU A 173 15.12 -0.94 16.33
N GLU A 174 15.11 -0.73 17.64
CA GLU A 174 16.07 -1.29 18.63
C GLU A 174 15.72 -2.75 19.00
#